data_e50e5738609831fdc58c4ea8b21c50cd
#
_entry.id   e50e5738609831fdc58c4ea8b21c50cd
#
_cell.length_a   1.000
_cell.length_b   1.000
_cell.length_c   1.000
_cell.angle_alpha   90.00
_cell.angle_beta   90.00
_cell.angle_gamma   90.00
#
_symmetry.space_group_name_H-M   'P 1'
#
loop_
_entity.id
_entity.type
_entity.pdbx_description
1 polymer ?
#
loop_
_entity_poly.entity_id
_entity_poly.type
_entity_poly.pdbx_seq_one_letter_code
_entity_poly.pdbx_strand_id
1 'polypeptide(L)'
;MGGSLGKPVILVAVIYLLLKFVVPYIPGSAPLPSSLIFLYLILTISGIVIFATLSGESKDAFWGPIQRFLTGENIGALQTARYAVLILFPLLVGWQTYGSTAQSDAPPAENRTIHPAPPGEYTGLSNPVAKTPDNIMQGKGFYAAFCSPCHGGNFDGKGPASRGFNPPPANFSDPTTIAMLQESYLFWRIKKGGVGLPIEGMPWKSAMPRWEVELPDEWIWKIIMGEYDGAHQSPRTWE
;
A
#
# COMPACT_ATOMS: atom_id res chain seq x y z
N MET A 1 -5.06 -39.31 -24.96
CA MET A 1 -5.99 -38.70 -23.98
C MET A 1 -5.44 -37.33 -23.65
N GLY A 2 -6.12 -36.28 -24.11
CA GLY A 2 -5.60 -34.90 -24.07
C GLY A 2 -5.29 -34.46 -22.65
N GLY A 3 -4.05 -34.09 -22.43
CA GLY A 3 -3.63 -33.40 -21.23
C GLY A 3 -4.38 -32.05 -21.13
N SER A 4 -5.35 -32.00 -20.25
CA SER A 4 -6.23 -30.86 -20.18
C SER A 4 -5.62 -29.83 -19.21
N LEU A 5 -5.28 -28.66 -19.72
CA LEU A 5 -4.96 -27.47 -18.92
C LEU A 5 -6.10 -27.10 -17.95
N GLY A 6 -7.26 -27.73 -18.07
CA GLY A 6 -8.41 -27.51 -17.23
C GLY A 6 -8.15 -27.75 -15.73
N LYS A 7 -7.44 -28.82 -15.37
CA LYS A 7 -7.15 -29.10 -13.95
C LYS A 7 -6.32 -27.98 -13.27
N PRO A 8 -5.19 -27.52 -13.84
CA PRO A 8 -4.46 -26.38 -13.30
C PRO A 8 -5.29 -25.11 -13.21
N VAL A 9 -6.08 -24.81 -14.23
CA VAL A 9 -6.93 -23.60 -14.24
C VAL A 9 -7.99 -23.67 -13.14
N ILE A 10 -8.65 -24.84 -12.99
CA ILE A 10 -9.62 -25.05 -11.92
C ILE A 10 -8.96 -24.91 -10.55
N LEU A 11 -7.76 -25.45 -10.33
CA LEU A 11 -7.04 -25.33 -9.06
C LEU A 11 -6.76 -23.86 -8.71
N VAL A 12 -6.25 -23.07 -9.66
CA VAL A 12 -5.99 -21.64 -9.46
C VAL A 12 -7.28 -20.88 -9.14
N ALA A 13 -8.37 -21.18 -9.87
CA ALA A 13 -9.67 -20.55 -9.64
C ALA A 13 -10.23 -20.91 -8.24
N VAL A 14 -10.14 -22.17 -7.82
CA VAL A 14 -10.57 -22.60 -6.48
C VAL A 14 -9.77 -21.90 -5.39
N ILE A 15 -8.44 -21.84 -5.52
CA ILE A 15 -7.60 -21.13 -4.55
C ILE A 15 -7.96 -19.64 -4.48
N TYR A 16 -8.16 -18.98 -5.63
CA TYR A 16 -8.60 -17.59 -5.66
C TYR A 16 -9.92 -17.37 -4.92
N LEU A 17 -10.92 -18.23 -5.20
CA LEU A 17 -12.24 -18.15 -4.56
C LEU A 17 -12.15 -18.39 -3.05
N LEU A 18 -11.36 -19.37 -2.62
CA LEU A 18 -11.12 -19.63 -1.20
C LEU A 18 -10.48 -18.45 -0.50
N LEU A 19 -9.40 -17.88 -1.06
CA LEU A 19 -8.71 -16.74 -0.47
C LEU A 19 -9.60 -15.48 -0.41
N LYS A 20 -10.41 -15.25 -1.43
CA LYS A 20 -11.22 -14.05 -1.54
C LYS A 20 -12.54 -14.11 -0.76
N PHE A 21 -13.18 -15.28 -0.74
CA PHE A 21 -14.55 -15.41 -0.24
C PHE A 21 -14.71 -16.32 0.98
N VAL A 22 -13.74 -17.17 1.29
CA VAL A 22 -13.83 -18.09 2.45
C VAL A 22 -12.97 -17.60 3.61
N VAL A 23 -11.71 -17.25 3.35
CA VAL A 23 -10.78 -16.81 4.40
C VAL A 23 -11.32 -15.63 5.22
N PRO A 24 -11.96 -14.58 4.63
CA PRO A 24 -12.51 -13.46 5.42
C PRO A 24 -13.60 -13.85 6.43
N TYR A 25 -14.23 -15.01 6.25
CA TYR A 25 -15.29 -15.50 7.16
C TYR A 25 -14.77 -16.45 8.24
N ILE A 26 -13.49 -16.75 8.27
CA ILE A 26 -12.88 -17.54 9.33
C ILE A 26 -12.80 -16.66 10.59
N PRO A 27 -13.33 -17.07 11.75
CA PRO A 27 -13.25 -16.28 12.97
C PRO A 27 -11.81 -15.88 13.30
N GLY A 28 -11.57 -14.57 13.52
CA GLY A 28 -10.26 -14.02 13.82
C GLY A 28 -9.38 -13.70 12.61
N SER A 29 -9.83 -13.96 11.37
CA SER A 29 -9.12 -13.54 10.17
C SER A 29 -9.63 -12.20 9.63
N ALA A 30 -8.71 -11.38 9.14
CA ALA A 30 -9.04 -10.17 8.39
C ALA A 30 -9.14 -10.47 6.88
N PRO A 31 -9.88 -9.65 6.10
CA PRO A 31 -9.86 -9.74 4.65
C PRO A 31 -8.44 -9.63 4.13
N LEU A 32 -8.04 -10.55 3.26
CA LEU A 32 -6.70 -10.54 2.68
C LEU A 32 -6.56 -9.35 1.71
N PRO A 33 -5.50 -8.55 1.82
CA PRO A 33 -5.15 -7.55 0.81
C PRO A 33 -4.98 -8.19 -0.58
N SER A 34 -5.36 -7.47 -1.62
CA SER A 34 -5.25 -7.96 -3.00
C SER A 34 -3.83 -8.36 -3.37
N SER A 35 -2.81 -7.71 -2.81
CA SER A 35 -1.40 -8.04 -2.99
C SER A 35 -1.04 -9.42 -2.46
N LEU A 36 -1.57 -9.82 -1.31
CA LEU A 36 -1.36 -11.14 -0.74
C LEU A 36 -2.08 -12.23 -1.55
N ILE A 37 -3.32 -11.98 -1.98
CA ILE A 37 -4.04 -12.90 -2.87
C ILE A 37 -3.21 -13.11 -4.15
N PHE A 38 -2.70 -12.03 -4.74
CA PHE A 38 -1.86 -12.10 -5.93
C PHE A 38 -0.56 -12.88 -5.70
N LEU A 39 0.10 -12.69 -4.57
CA LEU A 39 1.28 -13.46 -4.18
C LEU A 39 0.99 -14.96 -4.10
N TYR A 40 -0.09 -15.35 -3.43
CA TYR A 40 -0.47 -16.76 -3.33
C TYR A 40 -0.82 -17.37 -4.69
N LEU A 41 -1.46 -16.60 -5.58
CA LEU A 41 -1.72 -17.05 -6.95
C LEU A 41 -0.44 -17.26 -7.75
N ILE A 42 0.54 -16.34 -7.64
CA ILE A 42 1.86 -16.49 -8.26
C ILE A 42 2.55 -17.76 -7.75
N LEU A 43 2.58 -17.97 -6.43
CA LEU A 43 3.19 -19.15 -5.83
C LEU A 43 2.51 -20.44 -6.31
N THR A 44 1.17 -20.43 -6.40
CA THR A 44 0.41 -21.57 -6.92
C THR A 44 0.74 -21.86 -8.37
N ILE A 45 0.74 -20.84 -9.23
CA ILE A 45 1.08 -20.98 -10.65
C ILE A 45 2.52 -21.48 -10.80
N SER A 46 3.46 -20.88 -10.04
CA SER A 46 4.86 -21.33 -10.04
C SER A 46 5.01 -22.78 -9.63
N GLY A 47 4.31 -23.22 -8.58
CA GLY A 47 4.28 -24.62 -8.15
C GLY A 47 3.75 -25.57 -9.24
N ILE A 48 2.67 -25.19 -9.91
CA ILE A 48 2.11 -25.95 -11.04
C ILE A 48 3.13 -26.06 -12.18
N VAL A 49 3.78 -24.95 -12.55
CA VAL A 49 4.79 -24.92 -13.61
C VAL A 49 5.99 -25.81 -13.27
N ILE A 50 6.51 -25.70 -12.05
CA ILE A 50 7.62 -26.52 -11.57
C ILE A 50 7.24 -28.00 -11.63
N PHE A 51 6.09 -28.38 -11.06
CA PHE A 51 5.61 -29.75 -11.05
C PHE A 51 5.43 -30.29 -12.48
N ALA A 52 4.81 -29.51 -13.36
CA ALA A 52 4.61 -29.90 -14.77
C ALA A 52 5.93 -30.03 -15.54
N THR A 53 6.98 -29.30 -15.14
CA THR A 53 8.28 -29.35 -15.81
C THR A 53 9.14 -30.52 -15.33
N LEU A 54 9.01 -30.90 -14.04
CA LEU A 54 9.82 -31.95 -13.42
C LEU A 54 9.33 -33.37 -13.76
N SER A 55 8.04 -33.56 -14.02
CA SER A 55 7.47 -34.88 -14.32
C SER A 55 7.39 -35.10 -15.83
N GLY A 56 8.12 -36.10 -16.34
CA GLY A 56 8.26 -36.36 -17.79
C GLY A 56 6.95 -36.52 -18.56
N GLU A 57 5.97 -37.27 -18.04
CA GLU A 57 4.65 -37.43 -18.69
C GLU A 57 3.79 -36.15 -18.61
N SER A 58 3.94 -35.36 -17.55
CA SER A 58 3.17 -34.14 -17.37
C SER A 58 3.69 -32.98 -18.24
N LYS A 59 4.97 -33.04 -18.61
CA LYS A 59 5.62 -31.96 -19.38
C LYS A 59 4.93 -31.75 -20.72
N ASP A 60 4.81 -32.80 -21.51
CA ASP A 60 4.21 -32.73 -22.85
C ASP A 60 2.71 -32.44 -22.78
N ALA A 61 2.03 -32.99 -21.77
CA ALA A 61 0.60 -32.76 -21.54
C ALA A 61 0.31 -31.31 -21.15
N PHE A 62 1.19 -30.67 -20.40
CA PHE A 62 1.05 -29.27 -19.96
C PHE A 62 1.53 -28.30 -21.02
N TRP A 63 2.75 -28.48 -21.52
CA TRP A 63 3.37 -27.56 -22.47
C TRP A 63 2.91 -27.73 -23.91
N GLY A 64 2.54 -28.92 -24.30
CA GLY A 64 2.11 -29.22 -25.68
C GLY A 64 0.96 -28.34 -26.18
N PRO A 65 -0.15 -28.15 -25.43
CA PRO A 65 -1.21 -27.23 -25.83
C PRO A 65 -0.77 -25.78 -25.92
N ILE A 66 0.09 -25.32 -24.99
CA ILE A 66 0.63 -23.95 -24.97
C ILE A 66 1.52 -23.74 -26.19
N GLN A 67 2.42 -24.67 -26.45
CA GLN A 67 3.32 -24.61 -27.60
C GLN A 67 2.53 -24.58 -28.91
N ARG A 68 1.56 -25.48 -29.10
CA ARG A 68 0.71 -25.49 -30.29
C ARG A 68 -0.05 -24.21 -30.49
N PHE A 69 -0.57 -23.62 -29.38
CA PHE A 69 -1.24 -22.32 -29.46
C PHE A 69 -0.28 -21.22 -29.89
N LEU A 70 0.95 -21.18 -29.35
CA LEU A 70 1.94 -20.17 -29.70
C LEU A 70 2.48 -20.34 -31.12
N THR A 71 2.75 -21.56 -31.58
CA THR A 71 3.26 -21.86 -32.93
C THR A 71 2.16 -21.81 -33.99
N GLY A 72 0.91 -22.04 -33.61
CA GLY A 72 -0.23 -22.08 -34.52
C GLY A 72 -0.42 -23.44 -35.18
N GLU A 73 0.23 -24.49 -34.72
CA GLU A 73 0.13 -25.81 -35.28
C GLU A 73 -1.16 -26.55 -34.84
N ASN A 74 -1.94 -26.98 -35.82
CA ASN A 74 -3.15 -27.82 -35.62
C ASN A 74 -4.20 -27.25 -34.66
N ILE A 75 -4.36 -25.92 -34.60
CA ILE A 75 -5.34 -25.28 -33.71
C ILE A 75 -6.67 -24.93 -34.38
N GLY A 76 -6.81 -25.15 -35.69
CA GLY A 76 -8.08 -24.99 -36.42
C GLY A 76 -8.81 -23.68 -36.14
N ALA A 77 -10.02 -23.74 -35.60
CA ALA A 77 -10.86 -22.61 -35.31
C ALA A 77 -10.27 -21.64 -34.24
N LEU A 78 -9.27 -22.08 -33.47
CA LEU A 78 -8.60 -21.23 -32.47
C LEU A 78 -7.56 -20.30 -33.08
N GLN A 79 -7.31 -20.37 -34.41
CA GLN A 79 -6.34 -19.51 -35.08
C GLN A 79 -6.65 -18.00 -34.90
N THR A 80 -7.92 -17.64 -35.07
CA THR A 80 -8.39 -16.26 -34.88
C THR A 80 -8.19 -15.81 -33.43
N ALA A 81 -8.55 -16.65 -32.47
CA ALA A 81 -8.35 -16.37 -31.04
C ALA A 81 -6.86 -16.21 -30.69
N ARG A 82 -5.98 -17.03 -31.31
CA ARG A 82 -4.55 -16.90 -31.17
C ARG A 82 -4.04 -15.50 -31.60
N TYR A 83 -4.41 -15.07 -32.81
CA TYR A 83 -4.01 -13.75 -33.28
C TYR A 83 -4.55 -12.62 -32.38
N ALA A 84 -5.80 -12.74 -31.95
CA ALA A 84 -6.38 -11.80 -31.02
C ALA A 84 -5.55 -11.71 -29.70
N VAL A 85 -5.22 -12.85 -29.09
CA VAL A 85 -4.43 -12.87 -27.87
C VAL A 85 -3.02 -12.33 -28.09
N LEU A 86 -2.32 -12.77 -29.14
CA LEU A 86 -0.95 -12.36 -29.40
C LEU A 86 -0.81 -10.88 -29.74
N ILE A 87 -1.86 -10.23 -30.25
CA ILE A 87 -1.86 -8.81 -30.61
C ILE A 87 -2.46 -7.99 -29.47
N LEU A 88 -3.67 -8.35 -28.97
CA LEU A 88 -4.39 -7.56 -28.01
C LEU A 88 -3.75 -7.58 -26.61
N PHE A 89 -3.17 -8.72 -26.21
CA PHE A 89 -2.54 -8.81 -24.89
C PHE A 89 -1.37 -7.84 -24.71
N PRO A 90 -0.35 -7.80 -25.62
CA PRO A 90 0.72 -6.81 -25.51
C PRO A 90 0.21 -5.37 -25.64
N LEU A 91 -0.78 -5.12 -26.49
CA LEU A 91 -1.38 -3.78 -26.62
C LEU A 91 -2.09 -3.34 -25.34
N LEU A 92 -2.83 -4.23 -24.69
CA LEU A 92 -3.49 -3.95 -23.40
C LEU A 92 -2.48 -3.70 -22.28
N VAL A 93 -1.44 -4.55 -22.20
CA VAL A 93 -0.35 -4.36 -21.22
C VAL A 93 0.38 -3.04 -21.49
N GLY A 94 0.71 -2.75 -22.74
CA GLY A 94 1.36 -1.49 -23.14
C GLY A 94 0.48 -0.29 -22.81
N TRP A 95 -0.81 -0.35 -23.10
CA TRP A 95 -1.77 0.71 -22.77
C TRP A 95 -1.87 0.95 -21.26
N GLN A 96 -1.99 -0.13 -20.49
CA GLN A 96 -2.08 -0.04 -19.03
C GLN A 96 -0.80 0.50 -18.42
N THR A 97 0.36 0.03 -18.91
CA THR A 97 1.68 0.52 -18.46
C THR A 97 1.85 2.00 -18.83
N TYR A 98 1.53 2.37 -20.06
CA TYR A 98 1.58 3.77 -20.51
C TYR A 98 0.66 4.66 -19.66
N GLY A 99 -0.58 4.23 -19.43
CA GLY A 99 -1.53 4.98 -18.60
C GLY A 99 -1.06 5.16 -17.15
N SER A 100 -0.40 4.14 -16.57
CA SER A 100 0.14 4.23 -15.23
C SER A 100 1.41 5.10 -15.13
N THR A 101 2.23 5.13 -16.19
CA THR A 101 3.45 5.95 -16.24
C THR A 101 3.18 7.38 -16.71
N ALA A 102 2.29 7.57 -17.67
CA ALA A 102 1.94 8.90 -18.17
C ALA A 102 1.24 9.78 -17.11
N GLN A 103 0.58 9.15 -16.14
CA GLN A 103 0.03 9.88 -14.98
C GLN A 103 1.13 10.35 -14.00
N SER A 104 2.33 9.78 -14.07
CA SER A 104 3.46 10.20 -13.22
C SER A 104 4.24 11.40 -13.80
N ASP A 105 4.05 11.74 -15.08
CA ASP A 105 4.61 12.91 -15.73
C ASP A 105 3.77 14.18 -15.60
N ALA A 106 2.62 14.10 -14.94
CA ALA A 106 2.02 15.33 -14.43
C ALA A 106 3.08 15.98 -13.54
N PRO A 107 3.44 17.27 -13.77
CA PRO A 107 4.29 17.98 -12.84
C PRO A 107 3.73 17.73 -11.47
N PRO A 108 4.56 17.45 -10.44
CA PRO A 108 4.06 17.23 -9.10
C PRO A 108 3.08 18.37 -8.88
N ALA A 109 1.78 18.01 -8.76
CA ALA A 109 0.77 19.00 -8.48
C ALA A 109 1.39 19.78 -7.34
N GLU A 110 1.66 21.08 -7.56
CA GLU A 110 2.20 21.93 -6.50
C GLU A 110 1.31 21.64 -5.34
N ASN A 111 1.85 20.89 -4.38
CA ASN A 111 1.07 20.37 -3.29
C ASN A 111 0.67 21.56 -2.43
N ARG A 112 -0.33 22.27 -2.87
CA ARG A 112 -1.24 22.91 -1.91
C ARG A 112 -1.92 21.76 -1.22
N THR A 113 -1.23 21.21 -0.25
CA THR A 113 -1.72 20.23 0.64
C THR A 113 -2.87 20.86 1.40
N ILE A 114 -4.08 20.76 0.85
CA ILE A 114 -5.28 21.13 1.59
C ILE A 114 -5.41 20.04 2.63
N HIS A 115 -4.96 20.34 3.85
CA HIS A 115 -5.20 19.46 4.97
C HIS A 115 -6.70 19.53 5.27
N PRO A 116 -7.45 18.40 5.18
CA PRO A 116 -8.84 18.40 5.55
C PRO A 116 -8.96 18.79 7.02
N ALA A 117 -10.00 19.52 7.39
CA ALA A 117 -10.28 19.78 8.78
C ALA A 117 -10.44 18.44 9.53
N PRO A 118 -9.85 18.28 10.71
CA PRO A 118 -10.09 17.07 11.50
C PRO A 118 -11.58 17.00 11.86
N PRO A 119 -12.13 15.79 12.05
CA PRO A 119 -13.50 15.61 12.55
C PRO A 119 -13.75 16.42 13.82
N GLY A 120 -15.00 16.85 14.03
CA GLY A 120 -15.36 17.76 15.13
C GLY A 120 -14.92 17.30 16.51
N GLU A 121 -14.84 15.98 16.73
CA GLU A 121 -14.33 15.40 17.98
C GLU A 121 -12.86 15.70 18.28
N TYR A 122 -12.07 16.04 17.26
CA TYR A 122 -10.65 16.41 17.37
C TYR A 122 -10.42 17.93 17.29
N THR A 123 -11.42 18.66 16.82
CA THR A 123 -11.28 20.13 16.66
C THR A 123 -11.12 20.79 18.00
N GLY A 124 -10.07 21.60 18.14
CA GLY A 124 -9.82 22.36 19.37
C GLY A 124 -9.26 21.57 20.54
N LEU A 125 -8.89 20.29 20.35
CA LEU A 125 -8.15 19.55 21.36
C LEU A 125 -6.80 20.24 21.62
N SER A 126 -6.47 20.39 22.88
CA SER A 126 -5.14 20.82 23.34
C SER A 126 -4.42 19.63 23.97
N ASN A 127 -3.09 19.64 23.87
CA ASN A 127 -2.26 18.61 24.47
C ASN A 127 -2.42 18.61 26.00
N PRO A 128 -2.96 17.55 26.61
CA PRO A 128 -3.13 17.49 28.06
C PRO A 128 -1.83 17.17 28.80
N VAL A 129 -0.78 16.78 28.08
CA VAL A 129 0.50 16.40 28.66
C VAL A 129 1.37 17.64 28.84
N ALA A 130 1.90 17.86 30.03
CA ALA A 130 2.77 18.99 30.30
C ALA A 130 4.03 18.97 29.41
N LYS A 131 4.36 20.12 28.82
CA LYS A 131 5.56 20.27 27.97
C LYS A 131 6.81 20.38 28.84
N THR A 132 7.30 19.25 29.31
CA THR A 132 8.53 19.13 30.08
C THR A 132 9.65 18.52 29.24
N PRO A 133 10.94 18.78 29.55
CA PRO A 133 12.06 18.15 28.86
C PRO A 133 11.96 16.62 28.86
N ASP A 134 11.50 16.01 29.95
CA ASP A 134 11.33 14.56 30.08
C ASP A 134 10.26 14.03 29.12
N ASN A 135 9.10 14.70 29.05
CA ASN A 135 8.02 14.29 28.14
C ASN A 135 8.43 14.45 26.67
N ILE A 136 9.18 15.51 26.33
CA ILE A 136 9.72 15.73 25.00
C ILE A 136 10.73 14.61 24.67
N MET A 137 11.61 14.27 25.59
CA MET A 137 12.61 13.19 25.38
C MET A 137 11.94 11.83 25.21
N GLN A 138 10.92 11.51 26.02
CA GLN A 138 10.12 10.32 25.84
C GLN A 138 9.43 10.31 24.47
N GLY A 139 8.84 11.44 24.05
CA GLY A 139 8.21 11.59 22.74
C GLY A 139 9.18 11.35 21.59
N LYS A 140 10.41 11.86 21.67
CA LYS A 140 11.47 11.56 20.70
C LYS A 140 11.85 10.07 20.69
N GLY A 141 11.86 9.43 21.85
CA GLY A 141 12.08 7.98 21.96
C GLY A 141 10.99 7.17 21.28
N PHE A 142 9.73 7.53 21.51
CA PHE A 142 8.60 6.89 20.83
C PHE A 142 8.61 7.16 19.32
N TYR A 143 8.91 8.39 18.90
CA TYR A 143 9.10 8.73 17.49
C TYR A 143 10.18 7.86 16.84
N ALA A 144 11.32 7.71 17.50
CA ALA A 144 12.41 6.89 17.00
C ALA A 144 12.00 5.42 16.82
N ALA A 145 11.17 4.90 17.72
CA ALA A 145 10.71 3.52 17.68
C ALA A 145 9.62 3.27 16.61
N PHE A 146 8.64 4.17 16.49
CA PHE A 146 7.42 3.92 15.72
C PHE A 146 7.33 4.72 14.41
N CYS A 147 7.90 5.92 14.36
CA CYS A 147 7.70 6.86 13.26
C CYS A 147 8.92 6.99 12.34
N SER A 148 10.14 6.94 12.91
CA SER A 148 11.38 7.16 12.18
C SER A 148 11.63 6.17 11.04
N PRO A 149 11.17 4.91 11.06
CA PRO A 149 11.34 4.01 9.92
C PRO A 149 10.77 4.57 8.62
N CYS A 150 9.69 5.36 8.70
CA CYS A 150 9.09 6.02 7.55
C CYS A 150 9.51 7.49 7.45
N HIS A 151 9.40 8.26 8.55
CA HIS A 151 9.57 9.71 8.56
C HIS A 151 11.04 10.17 8.73
N GLY A 152 11.98 9.22 8.94
CA GLY A 152 13.41 9.52 9.09
C GLY A 152 13.79 9.97 10.51
N GLY A 153 14.99 9.62 10.94
CA GLY A 153 15.54 10.06 12.23
C GLY A 153 15.83 11.56 12.30
N ASN A 154 15.97 12.21 11.15
CA ASN A 154 16.15 13.66 11.00
C ASN A 154 14.84 14.40 10.73
N PHE A 155 13.70 13.75 10.87
CA PHE A 155 12.36 14.31 10.61
C PHE A 155 12.16 14.78 9.16
N ASP A 156 12.95 14.28 8.22
CA ASP A 156 13.04 14.74 6.82
C ASP A 156 12.21 13.91 5.82
N GLY A 157 11.39 12.97 6.30
CA GLY A 157 10.59 12.09 5.47
C GLY A 157 11.39 10.99 4.74
N LYS A 158 12.69 10.83 5.06
CA LYS A 158 13.61 9.92 4.36
C LYS A 158 14.00 8.70 5.20
N GLY A 159 13.06 8.15 5.93
CA GLY A 159 13.28 6.89 6.62
C GLY A 159 13.58 5.74 5.67
N PRO A 160 14.18 4.63 6.14
CA PRO A 160 14.55 3.50 5.30
C PRO A 160 13.38 2.90 4.52
N ALA A 161 12.15 2.96 5.05
CA ALA A 161 10.95 2.49 4.39
C ALA A 161 10.30 3.52 3.43
N SER A 162 10.74 4.79 3.45
CA SER A 162 10.10 5.89 2.73
C SER A 162 10.00 5.66 1.21
N ARG A 163 10.98 4.97 0.62
CA ARG A 163 11.04 4.71 -0.82
C ARG A 163 9.92 3.81 -1.34
N GLY A 164 9.24 3.10 -0.47
CA GLY A 164 8.12 2.21 -0.83
C GLY A 164 6.76 2.91 -0.89
N PHE A 165 6.69 4.20 -0.56
CA PHE A 165 5.41 4.91 -0.42
C PHE A 165 5.20 6.00 -1.48
N ASN A 166 3.97 6.07 -1.95
CA ASN A 166 3.48 7.15 -2.80
C ASN A 166 2.07 7.56 -2.33
N PRO A 167 1.88 8.74 -1.76
CA PRO A 167 2.88 9.79 -1.51
C PRO A 167 3.96 9.38 -0.50
N PRO A 168 5.15 10.02 -0.56
CA PRO A 168 6.20 9.79 0.41
C PRO A 168 5.79 10.31 1.80
N PRO A 169 6.41 9.81 2.88
CA PRO A 169 6.20 10.34 4.22
C PRO A 169 6.51 11.83 4.29
N ALA A 170 5.71 12.55 5.07
CA ALA A 170 5.87 13.99 5.23
C ALA A 170 7.26 14.34 5.80
N ASN A 171 7.83 15.44 5.28
CA ASN A 171 9.05 16.04 5.78
C ASN A 171 8.67 17.06 6.86
N PHE A 172 8.91 16.75 8.12
CA PHE A 172 8.57 17.60 9.25
C PHE A 172 9.57 18.75 9.45
N SER A 173 10.79 18.63 8.91
CA SER A 173 11.80 19.69 8.93
C SER A 173 11.46 20.84 7.98
N ASP A 174 10.55 20.62 7.02
CA ASP A 174 10.04 21.67 6.13
C ASP A 174 9.00 22.52 6.86
N PRO A 175 9.22 23.85 7.00
CA PRO A 175 8.29 24.73 7.70
C PRO A 175 6.91 24.83 7.05
N THR A 176 6.74 24.36 5.82
CA THR A 176 5.43 24.32 5.14
C THR A 176 4.61 23.09 5.51
N THR A 177 5.13 22.20 6.35
CA THR A 177 4.45 21.00 6.84
C THR A 177 3.88 21.23 8.25
N ILE A 178 4.46 20.62 9.28
CA ILE A 178 3.86 20.61 10.63
C ILE A 178 3.73 22.00 11.27
N ALA A 179 4.59 22.97 10.93
CA ALA A 179 4.47 24.32 11.45
C ALA A 179 3.18 25.03 11.01
N MET A 180 2.53 24.56 9.95
CA MET A 180 1.24 25.04 9.47
C MET A 180 0.05 24.36 10.13
N LEU A 181 0.29 23.37 10.99
CA LEU A 181 -0.72 22.50 11.57
C LEU A 181 -0.85 22.71 13.08
N GLN A 182 -2.03 22.44 13.60
CA GLN A 182 -2.30 22.41 15.03
C GLN A 182 -1.96 21.02 15.58
N GLU A 183 -1.62 20.92 16.86
CA GLU A 183 -1.39 19.64 17.54
C GLU A 183 -2.61 18.72 17.48
N SER A 184 -3.82 19.27 17.53
CA SER A 184 -5.07 18.51 17.38
C SER A 184 -5.18 17.77 16.04
N TYR A 185 -4.70 18.41 14.96
CA TYR A 185 -4.64 17.80 13.64
C TYR A 185 -3.65 16.63 13.60
N LEU A 186 -2.44 16.82 14.15
CA LEU A 186 -1.44 15.77 14.24
C LEU A 186 -1.95 14.59 15.09
N PHE A 187 -2.61 14.90 16.20
CA PHE A 187 -3.20 13.90 17.08
C PHE A 187 -4.20 13.02 16.33
N TRP A 188 -5.14 13.63 15.63
CA TRP A 188 -6.09 12.92 14.79
C TRP A 188 -5.37 12.09 13.73
N ARG A 189 -4.39 12.66 13.07
CA ARG A 189 -3.66 12.05 11.97
C ARG A 189 -2.87 10.82 12.40
N ILE A 190 -2.21 10.88 13.54
CA ILE A 190 -1.49 9.76 14.11
C ILE A 190 -2.49 8.67 14.55
N LYS A 191 -3.54 9.03 15.26
CA LYS A 191 -4.55 8.05 15.70
C LYS A 191 -5.18 7.29 14.54
N LYS A 192 -5.68 8.00 13.55
CA LYS A 192 -6.49 7.42 12.46
C LYS A 192 -5.68 7.00 11.25
N GLY A 193 -4.43 7.41 11.16
CA GLY A 193 -3.57 7.08 10.03
C GLY A 193 -4.01 7.73 8.72
N GLY A 194 -3.56 7.14 7.62
CA GLY A 194 -3.86 7.63 6.27
C GLY A 194 -4.91 6.84 5.52
N VAL A 195 -5.24 5.65 5.99
CA VAL A 195 -6.20 4.77 5.34
C VAL A 195 -7.62 5.20 5.72
N GLY A 196 -8.46 5.45 4.72
CA GLY A 196 -9.87 5.81 4.95
C GLY A 196 -10.13 7.28 5.22
N LEU A 197 -9.18 8.17 4.86
CA LEU A 197 -9.49 9.59 4.81
C LEU A 197 -10.64 9.87 3.84
N PRO A 198 -11.51 10.84 4.13
CA PRO A 198 -12.57 11.21 3.22
C PRO A 198 -12.01 11.67 1.86
N ILE A 199 -12.79 11.49 0.81
CA ILE A 199 -12.42 11.84 -0.59
C ILE A 199 -12.00 13.29 -0.72
N GLU A 200 -12.57 14.17 0.09
CA GLU A 200 -12.23 15.61 0.16
C GLU A 200 -10.78 15.84 0.63
N GLY A 201 -10.20 14.87 1.32
CA GLY A 201 -8.79 14.86 1.72
C GLY A 201 -7.84 14.30 0.67
N MET A 202 -8.34 13.94 -0.52
CA MET A 202 -7.49 13.47 -1.63
C MET A 202 -6.55 14.57 -2.12
N PRO A 203 -5.31 14.25 -2.50
CA PRO A 203 -4.84 12.95 -3.01
C PRO A 203 -4.25 11.98 -1.96
N TRP A 204 -4.71 11.99 -0.74
CA TRP A 204 -4.12 11.31 0.40
C TRP A 204 -4.50 9.84 0.54
N LYS A 205 -4.14 9.01 -0.41
CA LYS A 205 -4.00 7.58 -0.14
C LYS A 205 -2.68 7.33 0.60
N SER A 206 -2.61 7.83 1.83
CA SER A 206 -1.42 7.64 2.65
C SER A 206 -1.40 6.23 3.23
N ALA A 207 -0.23 5.61 3.19
CA ALA A 207 0.00 4.31 3.82
C ALA A 207 0.29 4.42 5.33
N MET A 208 0.16 5.61 5.93
CA MET A 208 0.38 5.81 7.36
C MET A 208 -0.53 4.90 8.18
N PRO A 209 0.01 4.04 9.06
CA PRO A 209 -0.78 3.15 9.89
C PRO A 209 -1.69 3.92 10.85
N ARG A 210 -2.75 3.25 11.28
CA ARG A 210 -3.62 3.71 12.37
C ARG A 210 -2.98 3.31 13.70
N TRP A 211 -2.53 4.29 14.47
CA TRP A 211 -1.80 4.04 15.71
C TRP A 211 -2.67 3.95 16.97
N GLU A 212 -3.96 4.26 16.89
CA GLU A 212 -4.87 4.24 18.06
C GLU A 212 -5.01 2.86 18.73
N VAL A 213 -4.66 1.78 18.02
CA VAL A 213 -4.72 0.42 18.55
C VAL A 213 -3.45 0.07 19.34
N GLU A 214 -2.31 0.63 18.91
CA GLU A 214 -0.98 0.27 19.44
C GLU A 214 -0.49 1.27 20.48
N LEU A 215 -0.87 2.55 20.35
CA LEU A 215 -0.35 3.63 21.17
C LEU A 215 -1.45 4.28 22.01
N PRO A 216 -1.23 4.40 23.34
CA PRO A 216 -2.10 5.21 24.19
C PRO A 216 -2.07 6.69 23.76
N ASP A 217 -3.16 7.42 24.00
CA ASP A 217 -3.28 8.83 23.65
C ASP A 217 -2.16 9.70 24.27
N GLU A 218 -1.73 9.39 25.48
CA GLU A 218 -0.61 10.08 26.14
C GLU A 218 0.68 9.95 25.35
N TRP A 219 0.98 8.78 24.79
CA TRP A 219 2.19 8.57 23.99
C TRP A 219 2.12 9.34 22.66
N ILE A 220 0.94 9.37 22.05
CA ILE A 220 0.72 10.14 20.83
C ILE A 220 0.98 11.62 21.08
N TRP A 221 0.47 12.18 22.20
CA TRP A 221 0.72 13.55 22.58
C TRP A 221 2.21 13.85 22.86
N LYS A 222 2.91 12.90 23.48
CA LYS A 222 4.37 13.00 23.67
C LYS A 222 5.12 12.94 22.33
N ILE A 223 4.70 12.07 21.42
CA ILE A 223 5.29 11.99 20.06
C ILE A 223 5.17 13.35 19.37
N ILE A 224 4.00 13.97 19.39
CA ILE A 224 3.77 15.29 18.78
C ILE A 224 4.73 16.33 19.34
N MET A 225 4.91 16.38 20.66
CA MET A 225 5.90 17.28 21.27
C MET A 225 7.32 16.96 20.79
N GLY A 226 7.67 15.69 20.70
CA GLY A 226 8.96 15.21 20.21
C GLY A 226 9.21 15.57 18.75
N GLU A 227 8.17 15.48 17.90
CA GLU A 227 8.22 15.86 16.48
C GLU A 227 8.48 17.36 16.31
N TYR A 228 7.71 18.22 17.00
CA TYR A 228 7.92 19.66 16.92
C TYR A 228 9.30 20.08 17.42
N ASP A 229 9.75 19.53 18.54
CA ASP A 229 11.06 19.83 19.10
C ASP A 229 12.21 19.31 18.23
N GLY A 230 12.10 18.05 17.74
CA GLY A 230 13.10 17.44 16.89
C GLY A 230 13.19 18.06 15.50
N ALA A 231 12.09 18.49 14.95
CA ALA A 231 12.01 19.19 13.66
C ALA A 231 12.33 20.69 13.76
N HIS A 232 12.57 21.22 14.97
CA HIS A 232 12.77 22.64 15.23
C HIS A 232 11.60 23.54 14.76
N GLN A 233 10.39 23.04 14.90
CA GLN A 233 9.16 23.73 14.52
C GLN A 233 8.29 24.03 15.75
N SER A 234 7.28 24.85 15.55
CA SER A 234 6.24 25.14 16.54
C SER A 234 4.87 24.89 15.95
N PRO A 235 3.92 24.39 16.73
CA PRO A 235 2.56 24.22 16.26
C PRO A 235 1.91 25.56 15.95
N ARG A 236 1.04 25.55 14.94
CA ARG A 236 0.22 26.72 14.63
C ARG A 236 -0.77 26.96 15.78
N THR A 237 -0.74 28.14 16.36
CA THR A 237 -1.74 28.63 17.29
C THR A 237 -2.71 29.55 16.55
N TRP A 238 -4.01 29.41 16.81
CA TRP A 238 -4.97 30.43 16.38
C TRP A 238 -4.92 31.58 17.37
N GLU A 239 -4.63 32.75 16.88
CA GLU A 239 -5.00 34.01 17.53
C GLU A 239 -6.35 34.43 16.98
#